data_5ceb3204ba4b9fe0afa9667c5bd9423d
#
_entry.id   5ceb3204ba4b9fe0afa9667c5bd9423d
#
_cell.length_a   1.000
_cell.length_b   1.000
_cell.length_c   1.000
_cell.angle_alpha   90.00
_cell.angle_beta   90.00
_cell.angle_gamma   90.00
#
_symmetry.space_group_name_H-M   'P 1'
#
loop_
_entity.id
_entity.type
_entity.pdbx_description
1 polymer ?
#
loop_
_entity_poly.entity_id
_entity_poly.type
_entity_poly.pdbx_seq_one_letter_code
_entity_poly.pdbx_strand_id
1 'polypeptide(L)' 'MPDYIEVKELAELLGLKPFKVVAGVLELGIFKHADDLIDFSMAATIANKHGYVAERILP' A
#
# COMPACT_ATOMS: atom_id res chain seq x y z
N MET A 1 14.34 -3.87 -7.39
CA MET A 1 13.08 -3.40 -6.79
C MET A 1 12.13 -4.56 -6.58
N PRO A 2 11.62 -4.74 -5.37
CA PRO A 2 10.71 -5.86 -5.14
C PRO A 2 9.38 -5.64 -5.85
N ASP A 3 8.81 -6.73 -6.32
CA ASP A 3 7.50 -6.70 -6.97
C ASP A 3 6.36 -6.65 -5.96
N TYR A 4 6.69 -6.87 -4.70
CA TYR A 4 5.71 -6.93 -3.60
C TYR A 4 6.19 -6.12 -2.42
N ILE A 5 5.24 -5.60 -1.65
CA ILE A 5 5.54 -4.84 -0.44
C ILE A 5 4.52 -5.23 0.62
N GLU A 6 4.95 -5.28 1.88
CA GLU A 6 4.03 -5.54 2.97
C GLU A 6 3.13 -4.33 3.18
N VAL A 7 1.87 -4.60 3.54
CA VAL A 7 0.90 -3.53 3.78
C VAL A 7 1.42 -2.55 4.83
N LYS A 8 1.96 -3.05 5.93
CA LYS A 8 2.48 -2.19 7.00
C LYS A 8 3.68 -1.35 6.53
N GLU A 9 4.49 -1.91 5.65
CA GLU A 9 5.64 -1.19 5.11
C GLU A 9 5.20 -0.05 4.20
N LEU A 10 4.20 -0.32 3.37
CA LEU A 10 3.63 0.73 2.52
C LEU A 10 3.04 1.84 3.38
N ALA A 11 2.32 1.49 4.43
CA ALA A 11 1.73 2.47 5.34
C ALA A 11 2.82 3.37 5.94
N GLU A 12 3.93 2.77 6.34
CA GLU A 12 5.05 3.51 6.91
C GLU A 12 5.64 4.49 5.89
N LEU A 13 5.79 4.05 4.66
CA LEU A 13 6.30 4.91 3.59
C LEU A 13 5.37 6.08 3.30
N LEU A 14 4.06 5.86 3.43
CA LEU A 14 3.06 6.91 3.21
C LEU A 14 2.82 7.78 4.44
N GLY A 15 3.43 7.44 5.57
CA GLY A 15 3.18 8.16 6.81
C GLY A 15 1.80 7.89 7.39
N LEU A 16 1.24 6.73 7.09
CA LEU A 16 -0.09 6.32 7.54
C LEU A 16 0.02 5.16 8.52
N LYS A 17 -1.07 4.94 9.25
CA LYS A 17 -1.15 3.76 10.10
C LYS A 17 -1.52 2.55 9.23
N PRO A 18 -1.07 1.34 9.59
CA PRO A 18 -1.35 0.16 8.77
C PRO A 18 -2.83 -0.07 8.47
N PHE A 19 -3.72 0.20 9.42
CA PHE A 19 -5.14 -0.02 9.21
C PHE A 19 -5.71 0.87 8.11
N LYS A 20 -5.10 2.02 7.87
CA LYS A 20 -5.53 2.90 6.78
C LYS A 20 -5.28 2.25 5.42
N VAL A 21 -4.13 1.59 5.28
CA VAL A 21 -3.81 0.88 4.04
C VAL A 21 -4.68 -0.36 3.90
N VAL A 22 -4.90 -1.08 5.00
CA VAL A 22 -5.80 -2.24 4.99
C VAL A 22 -7.19 -1.84 4.52
N ALA A 23 -7.70 -0.74 5.03
CA ALA A 23 -9.01 -0.23 4.61
C ALA A 23 -9.02 0.14 3.13
N GLY A 24 -7.93 0.74 2.64
CA GLY A 24 -7.82 1.08 1.22
C GLY A 24 -7.83 -0.15 0.33
N VAL A 25 -7.14 -1.20 0.74
CA VAL A 25 -7.12 -2.46 0.00
C VAL A 25 -8.50 -3.09 0.00
N LEU A 26 -9.19 -3.02 1.14
CA LEU A 26 -10.54 -3.56 1.26
C LEU A 26 -11.52 -2.87 0.32
N GLU A 27 -11.36 -1.57 0.12
CA GLU A 27 -12.17 -0.81 -0.82
C GLU A 27 -12.01 -1.32 -2.25
N LEU A 28 -10.87 -1.92 -2.55
CA LEU A 28 -10.61 -2.52 -3.86
C LEU A 28 -11.19 -3.93 -3.98
N GLY A 29 -11.86 -4.39 -2.93
CA GLY A 29 -12.48 -5.71 -2.93
C GLY A 29 -11.56 -6.84 -2.50
N ILE A 30 -10.42 -6.52 -1.92
CA ILE A 30 -9.44 -7.51 -1.50
C ILE A 30 -9.18 -7.34 0.00
N PHE A 31 -9.18 -8.44 0.74
CA PHE A 31 -8.90 -8.42 2.16
C PHE A 31 -7.43 -8.81 2.40
N LYS A 32 -6.67 -7.91 2.99
CA LYS A 32 -5.28 -8.14 3.34
C LYS A 32 -5.01 -7.65 4.76
N HIS A 33 -4.15 -8.36 5.47
CA HIS A 33 -3.68 -7.95 6.78
C HIS A 33 -2.41 -7.12 6.66
N ALA A 34 -2.03 -6.47 7.76
CA ALA A 34 -0.83 -5.63 7.78
C ALA A 34 0.44 -6.40 7.40
N ASP A 35 0.49 -7.69 7.69
CA ASP A 35 1.65 -8.54 7.40
C ASP A 35 1.62 -9.15 5.99
N ASP A 36 0.52 -8.99 5.28
CA ASP A 36 0.39 -9.54 3.95
C ASP A 36 1.13 -8.70 2.91
N LEU A 37 1.48 -9.35 1.82
CA LEU A 37 2.14 -8.67 0.70
C LEU A 37 1.10 -8.23 -0.33
N ILE A 38 1.34 -7.07 -0.91
CA ILE A 38 0.55 -6.59 -2.06
C ILE A 38 1.52 -6.28 -3.18
N ASP A 39 1.04 -6.37 -4.43
CA ASP A 39 1.89 -6.11 -5.57
C ASP A 39 2.06 -4.61 -5.81
N PHE A 40 2.96 -4.26 -6.72
CA PHE A 40 3.25 -2.88 -7.04
C PHE A 40 2.02 -2.15 -7.56
N SER A 41 1.22 -2.80 -8.41
CA SER A 41 0.03 -2.17 -8.98
C SER A 41 -0.96 -1.76 -7.89
N MET A 42 -1.15 -2.63 -6.91
CA MET A 42 -2.04 -2.33 -5.80
C MET A 42 -1.46 -1.24 -4.91
N ALA A 43 -0.17 -1.33 -4.63
CA ALA A 43 0.52 -0.31 -3.83
C ALA A 43 0.40 1.07 -4.49
N ALA A 44 0.57 1.13 -5.81
CA ALA A 44 0.46 2.37 -6.56
C ALA A 44 -0.97 2.93 -6.49
N THR A 45 -1.97 2.06 -6.59
CA THR A 45 -3.37 2.48 -6.49
C THR A 45 -3.65 3.11 -5.13
N ILE A 46 -3.18 2.48 -4.06
CA ILE A 46 -3.37 2.99 -2.71
C ILE A 46 -2.62 4.30 -2.52
N ALA A 47 -1.39 4.37 -3.00
CA ALA A 47 -0.61 5.59 -2.90
C ALA A 47 -1.32 6.76 -3.61
N ASN A 48 -1.88 6.51 -4.79
CA ASN A 48 -2.60 7.54 -5.53
C ASN A 48 -3.83 8.02 -4.78
N LYS A 49 -4.50 7.14 -4.05
CA LYS A 49 -5.66 7.54 -3.24
C LYS A 49 -5.28 8.54 -2.15
N HIS A 50 -4.03 8.51 -1.72
CA HIS A 50 -3.53 9.42 -0.69
C HIS A 50 -2.70 10.55 -1.25
N GLY A 51 -2.75 10.76 -2.57
CA GLY A 51 -2.06 11.87 -3.20
C GLY A 51 -0.59 11.66 -3.47
N TYR A 52 -0.11 10.43 -3.43
CA TYR A 52 1.30 10.11 -3.70
C TYR A 52 1.48 9.55 -5.10
N VAL A 53 2.67 9.75 -5.65
CA VAL A 53 3.08 9.12 -6.89
C VAL A 53 3.91 7.90 -6.50
N ALA A 54 3.56 6.72 -7.03
CA ALA A 54 4.18 5.46 -6.62
C ALA A 54 5.70 5.46 -6.73
N GLU A 55 6.24 6.07 -7.75
CA GLU A 55 7.69 6.11 -7.97
C GLU A 55 8.43 6.94 -6.93
N ARG A 56 7.71 7.70 -6.10
CA ARG A 56 8.31 8.48 -5.02
C ARG A 56 8.37 7.70 -3.72
N ILE A 57 7.61 6.61 -3.60
CA ILE A 57 7.57 5.83 -2.37
C ILE A 57 8.31 4.51 -2.51
N LEU A 58 8.55 4.04 -3.73
CA LEU A 58 9.31 2.81 -3.98
C LEU A 58 10.61 3.17 -4.64
N PRO A 59 11.74 2.67 -4.10
CA PRO A 59 13.06 2.98 -4.64
C PRO A 59 13.26 2.44 -6.05
#